data_d114763915d2d2df3e36152aabd45e78
#
_entry.id   d114763915d2d2df3e36152aabd45e78
#
_cell.length_a   1.000
_cell.length_b   1.000
_cell.length_c   1.000
_cell.angle_alpha   90.00
_cell.angle_beta   90.00
_cell.angle_gamma   90.00
#
_symmetry.space_group_name_H-M   'P 1'
#
loop_
_entity.id
_entity.type
_entity.pdbx_description
1 polymer ?
#
loop_
_entity_poly.entity_id
_entity_poly.type
_entity_poly.pdbx_seq_one_letter_code
_entity_poly.pdbx_strand_id
1 'polypeptide(L)'
;ELNKLINNKTKLIILNFPHNPTGYIPTIKDYNKIVSIAREKGVFIFSDEMYHQLEHDPKDTLPPMCEMYERSISLWGMAKTFALAGLRLGWIVCKDPVVMEEMKRFKDYLTICSPSTSEILTLIALRNKNKLIQQWFVWATIKRIPRWQKLWDYP
;
A
#
# COMPACT_ATOMS: atom_id res chain seq x y z
N GLU A 1 -17.86 -11.25 -11.11
CA GLU A 1 -17.76 -12.25 -10.02
C GLU A 1 -17.79 -11.62 -8.64
N LEU A 2 -16.99 -10.56 -8.34
CA LEU A 2 -16.93 -9.90 -7.03
C LEU A 2 -18.32 -9.55 -6.48
N ASN A 3 -19.20 -8.96 -7.30
CA ASN A 3 -20.55 -8.58 -6.90
C ASN A 3 -21.41 -9.76 -6.42
N LYS A 4 -21.15 -10.97 -6.91
CA LYS A 4 -21.86 -12.19 -6.51
C LYS A 4 -21.38 -12.74 -5.16
N LEU A 5 -20.15 -12.41 -4.77
CA LEU A 5 -19.53 -12.89 -3.52
C LEU A 5 -19.92 -12.01 -2.32
N ILE A 6 -20.25 -10.74 -2.58
CA ILE A 6 -20.62 -9.80 -1.52
C ILE A 6 -22.09 -10.00 -1.14
N ASN A 7 -22.32 -10.22 0.16
CA ASN A 7 -23.64 -10.41 0.74
C ASN A 7 -23.79 -9.56 2.04
N ASN A 8 -24.93 -9.67 2.72
CA ASN A 8 -25.25 -8.90 3.92
C ASN A 8 -24.32 -9.16 5.13
N LYS A 9 -23.51 -10.22 5.09
CA LYS A 9 -22.49 -10.53 6.11
C LYS A 9 -21.13 -9.94 5.77
N THR A 10 -20.91 -9.52 4.52
CA THR A 10 -19.64 -8.92 4.09
C THR A 10 -19.50 -7.52 4.68
N LYS A 11 -18.44 -7.28 5.44
CA LYS A 11 -18.14 -5.99 6.07
C LYS A 11 -16.99 -5.26 5.40
N LEU A 12 -16.04 -6.00 4.84
CA LEU A 12 -14.77 -5.49 4.36
C LEU A 12 -14.33 -6.29 3.12
N ILE A 13 -13.80 -5.58 2.12
CA ILE A 13 -13.04 -6.13 1.00
C ILE A 13 -11.57 -5.82 1.26
N ILE A 14 -10.68 -6.81 1.17
CA ILE A 14 -9.24 -6.61 1.30
C ILE A 14 -8.63 -6.68 -0.08
N LEU A 15 -7.86 -5.66 -0.45
CA LEU A 15 -7.10 -5.55 -1.69
C LEU A 15 -5.61 -5.43 -1.38
N ASN A 16 -4.76 -5.96 -2.27
CA ASN A 16 -3.33 -5.76 -2.24
C ASN A 16 -2.87 -5.46 -3.67
N PHE A 17 -2.59 -4.18 -3.97
CA PHE A 17 -2.13 -3.73 -5.28
C PHE A 17 -1.07 -2.63 -5.16
N PRO A 18 0.07 -2.75 -5.87
CA PRO A 18 0.53 -3.90 -6.65
C PRO A 18 0.61 -5.18 -5.82
N HIS A 19 0.17 -6.33 -6.40
CA HIS A 19 -0.03 -7.57 -5.66
C HIS A 19 1.29 -8.32 -5.40
N ASN A 20 1.52 -8.67 -4.16
CA ASN A 20 2.62 -9.57 -3.79
C ASN A 20 2.06 -11.01 -3.65
N PRO A 21 2.58 -12.01 -4.40
CA PRO A 21 3.87 -12.01 -5.12
C PRO A 21 3.77 -11.82 -6.65
N THR A 22 2.60 -11.67 -7.23
CA THR A 22 2.41 -11.77 -8.69
C THR A 22 2.77 -10.50 -9.47
N GLY A 23 2.89 -9.35 -8.80
CA GLY A 23 3.07 -8.06 -9.43
C GLY A 23 1.82 -7.54 -10.17
N TYR A 24 0.67 -8.21 -10.04
CA TYR A 24 -0.55 -7.81 -10.72
C TYR A 24 -1.04 -6.44 -10.27
N ILE A 25 -1.41 -5.62 -11.25
CA ILE A 25 -2.04 -4.32 -11.06
C ILE A 25 -3.31 -4.31 -11.91
N PRO A 26 -4.49 -4.04 -11.34
CA PRO A 26 -5.71 -3.94 -12.14
C PRO A 26 -5.68 -2.69 -13.02
N THR A 27 -6.46 -2.72 -14.12
CA THR A 27 -6.69 -1.50 -14.88
C THR A 27 -7.46 -0.49 -14.03
N ILE A 28 -7.30 0.81 -14.31
CA ILE A 28 -8.05 1.86 -13.62
C ILE A 28 -9.58 1.65 -13.75
N LYS A 29 -10.01 1.06 -14.87
CA LYS A 29 -11.40 0.70 -15.11
C LYS A 29 -11.90 -0.37 -14.13
N ASP A 30 -11.11 -1.42 -13.93
CA ASP A 30 -11.46 -2.49 -12.99
C ASP A 30 -11.38 -2.02 -11.53
N TYR A 31 -10.40 -1.17 -11.22
CA TYR A 31 -10.26 -0.55 -9.91
C TYR A 31 -11.49 0.31 -9.57
N ASN A 32 -11.93 1.17 -10.50
CA ASN A 32 -13.16 1.94 -10.37
C ASN A 32 -14.40 1.06 -10.20
N LYS A 33 -14.45 -0.08 -10.90
CA LYS A 33 -15.55 -1.04 -10.77
C LYS A 33 -15.61 -1.67 -9.37
N ILE A 34 -14.47 -1.98 -8.78
CA ILE A 34 -14.39 -2.47 -7.39
C ILE A 34 -14.98 -1.42 -6.44
N VAL A 35 -14.57 -0.15 -6.60
CA VAL A 35 -15.08 0.96 -5.80
C VAL A 35 -16.60 1.13 -5.97
N SER A 36 -17.11 1.05 -7.19
CA SER A 36 -18.55 1.17 -7.47
C SER A 36 -19.36 0.06 -6.78
N ILE A 37 -18.86 -1.18 -6.83
CA ILE A 37 -19.50 -2.32 -6.16
C ILE A 37 -19.47 -2.13 -4.64
N ALA A 38 -18.33 -1.73 -4.08
CA ALA A 38 -18.20 -1.50 -2.64
C ALA A 38 -19.16 -0.40 -2.15
N ARG A 39 -19.28 0.69 -2.92
CA ARG A 39 -20.19 1.80 -2.63
C ARG A 39 -21.65 1.39 -2.70
N GLU A 40 -22.05 0.65 -3.74
CA GLU A 40 -23.41 0.11 -3.88
C GLU A 40 -23.79 -0.80 -2.69
N LYS A 41 -22.86 -1.63 -2.26
CA LYS A 41 -23.10 -2.60 -1.15
C LYS A 41 -22.82 -2.00 0.24
N GLY A 42 -22.31 -0.79 0.35
CA GLY A 42 -21.98 -0.13 1.60
C GLY A 42 -20.88 -0.81 2.41
N VAL A 43 -19.98 -1.57 1.76
CA VAL A 43 -18.89 -2.31 2.41
C VAL A 43 -17.61 -1.49 2.43
N PHE A 44 -16.77 -1.67 3.45
CA PHE A 44 -15.46 -1.04 3.51
C PHE A 44 -14.47 -1.70 2.54
N ILE A 45 -13.43 -0.93 2.14
CA ILE A 45 -12.27 -1.46 1.44
C ILE A 45 -11.03 -1.21 2.30
N PHE A 46 -10.27 -2.26 2.62
CA PHE A 46 -8.91 -2.16 3.12
C PHE A 46 -7.96 -2.40 1.95
N SER A 47 -7.13 -1.41 1.64
CA SER A 47 -6.18 -1.45 0.54
C SER A 47 -4.75 -1.46 1.08
N ASP A 48 -4.07 -2.59 0.91
CA ASP A 48 -2.63 -2.70 1.16
C ASP A 48 -1.89 -2.17 -0.06
N GLU A 49 -1.35 -0.96 0.08
CA GLU A 49 -0.65 -0.20 -0.96
C GLU A 49 0.86 -0.14 -0.71
N MET A 50 1.41 -1.13 0.01
CA MET A 50 2.82 -1.16 0.41
C MET A 50 3.81 -1.11 -0.76
N TYR A 51 3.40 -1.52 -1.97
CA TYR A 51 4.21 -1.50 -3.18
C TYR A 51 3.87 -0.36 -4.16
N HIS A 52 2.97 0.53 -3.77
CA HIS A 52 2.60 1.71 -4.56
C HIS A 52 3.83 2.57 -4.87
N GLN A 53 3.92 3.10 -6.09
CA GLN A 53 5.06 3.81 -6.67
C GLN A 53 6.29 2.92 -6.97
N LEU A 54 6.13 1.60 -7.03
CA LEU A 54 7.14 0.66 -7.52
C LEU A 54 6.73 0.02 -8.85
N GLU A 55 5.69 0.52 -9.49
CA GLU A 55 5.26 0.10 -10.82
C GLU A 55 6.36 0.38 -11.85
N HIS A 56 6.54 -0.53 -12.83
CA HIS A 56 7.55 -0.36 -13.89
C HIS A 56 7.22 0.81 -14.82
N ASP A 57 5.93 1.01 -15.13
CA ASP A 57 5.45 2.20 -15.86
C ASP A 57 4.66 3.09 -14.88
N PRO A 58 5.04 4.37 -14.74
CA PRO A 58 4.28 5.31 -13.90
C PRO A 58 2.81 5.47 -14.28
N LYS A 59 2.43 5.11 -15.51
CA LYS A 59 1.03 5.13 -15.96
C LYS A 59 0.16 4.07 -15.27
N ASP A 60 0.79 3.00 -14.77
CA ASP A 60 0.10 1.93 -14.06
C ASP A 60 -0.13 2.26 -12.58
N THR A 61 0.41 3.39 -12.11
CA THR A 61 0.22 3.83 -10.72
C THR A 61 -1.24 4.17 -10.47
N LEU A 62 -1.89 3.40 -9.62
CA LEU A 62 -3.27 3.64 -9.21
C LEU A 62 -3.36 4.78 -8.19
N PRO A 63 -4.44 5.56 -8.18
CA PRO A 63 -4.67 6.50 -7.09
C PRO A 63 -4.88 5.75 -5.77
N PRO A 64 -4.45 6.31 -4.62
CA PRO A 64 -4.70 5.69 -3.32
C PRO A 64 -6.18 5.45 -3.07
N MET A 65 -6.55 4.32 -2.48
CA MET A 65 -7.95 3.97 -2.26
C MET A 65 -8.69 5.00 -1.40
N CYS A 66 -8.00 5.61 -0.43
CA CYS A 66 -8.57 6.67 0.40
C CYS A 66 -8.97 7.94 -0.37
N GLU A 67 -8.46 8.15 -1.58
CA GLU A 67 -8.89 9.23 -2.47
C GLU A 67 -10.09 8.83 -3.33
N MET A 68 -10.27 7.54 -3.57
CA MET A 68 -11.29 6.98 -4.45
C MET A 68 -12.60 6.66 -3.75
N TYR A 69 -12.53 6.30 -2.47
CA TYR A 69 -13.68 5.82 -1.72
C TYR A 69 -13.64 6.29 -0.26
N GLU A 70 -14.72 6.91 0.20
CA GLU A 70 -14.86 7.47 1.54
C GLU A 70 -14.83 6.42 2.66
N ARG A 71 -15.32 5.21 2.39
CA ARG A 71 -15.30 4.08 3.32
C ARG A 71 -14.14 3.14 3.02
N SER A 72 -12.93 3.70 3.00
CA SER A 72 -11.73 2.93 2.73
C SER A 72 -10.62 3.23 3.74
N ILE A 73 -9.70 2.28 3.82
CA ILE A 73 -8.52 2.31 4.66
C ILE A 73 -7.34 1.97 3.75
N SER A 74 -6.45 2.94 3.51
CA SER A 74 -5.20 2.74 2.76
C SER A 74 -4.05 2.50 3.73
N LEU A 75 -3.31 1.41 3.53
CA LEU A 75 -2.11 1.06 4.30
C LEU A 75 -0.86 1.35 3.47
N TRP A 76 0.05 2.13 4.03
CA TRP A 76 1.37 2.43 3.50
C TRP A 76 2.45 2.30 4.55
N GLY A 77 3.72 2.26 4.10
CA GLY A 77 4.83 2.24 5.04
C GLY A 77 6.20 2.38 4.38
N MET A 78 7.21 2.51 5.23
CA MET A 78 8.59 2.76 4.81
C MET A 78 9.30 1.52 4.26
N ALA A 79 8.73 0.33 4.49
CA ALA A 79 9.45 -0.93 4.30
C ALA A 79 9.74 -1.28 2.83
N LYS A 80 8.86 -0.91 1.89
CA LYS A 80 8.93 -1.35 0.49
C LYS A 80 9.29 -0.19 -0.43
N THR A 81 8.36 0.71 -0.70
CA THR A 81 8.54 1.85 -1.61
C THR A 81 9.76 2.69 -1.28
N PHE A 82 10.06 2.90 -0.01
CA PHE A 82 11.22 3.68 0.43
C PHE A 82 12.46 2.86 0.74
N ALA A 83 12.40 1.52 0.64
CA ALA A 83 13.50 0.60 0.99
C ALA A 83 14.02 0.75 2.44
N LEU A 84 13.21 1.26 3.36
CA LEU A 84 13.57 1.54 4.74
C LEU A 84 12.87 0.57 5.70
N ALA A 85 12.95 -0.74 5.40
CA ALA A 85 12.29 -1.79 6.17
C ALA A 85 12.73 -1.83 7.65
N GLY A 86 13.95 -1.40 7.95
CA GLY A 86 14.50 -1.33 9.31
C GLY A 86 13.80 -0.31 10.21
N LEU A 87 13.13 0.69 9.67
CA LEU A 87 12.43 1.70 10.45
C LEU A 87 11.17 1.16 11.15
N ARG A 88 10.64 0.04 10.70
CA ARG A 88 9.43 -0.59 11.26
C ARG A 88 8.25 0.37 11.42
N LEU A 89 8.08 1.29 10.48
CA LEU A 89 7.06 2.32 10.51
C LEU A 89 6.18 2.29 9.27
N GLY A 90 4.88 2.41 9.48
CA GLY A 90 3.85 2.56 8.46
C GLY A 90 2.73 3.44 8.98
N TRP A 91 1.77 3.70 8.13
CA TRP A 91 0.61 4.53 8.46
C TRP A 91 -0.65 4.02 7.74
N ILE A 92 -1.77 4.39 8.32
CA ILE A 92 -3.10 4.16 7.77
C ILE A 92 -3.73 5.51 7.47
N VAL A 93 -4.43 5.61 6.33
CA VAL A 93 -5.23 6.76 5.96
C VAL A 93 -6.67 6.31 5.78
N CYS A 94 -7.59 6.93 6.53
CA CYS A 94 -9.02 6.70 6.44
C CYS A 94 -9.76 8.02 6.62
N LYS A 95 -10.77 8.29 5.81
CA LYS A 95 -11.59 9.52 5.90
C LYS A 95 -12.74 9.42 6.90
N ASP A 96 -13.09 8.21 7.31
CA ASP A 96 -14.14 7.98 8.32
C ASP A 96 -13.59 8.31 9.72
N PRO A 97 -14.10 9.36 10.39
CA PRO A 97 -13.58 9.79 11.68
C PRO A 97 -13.86 8.79 12.79
N VAL A 98 -14.96 8.04 12.71
CA VAL A 98 -15.32 7.01 13.71
C VAL A 98 -14.34 5.86 13.64
N VAL A 99 -14.08 5.37 12.43
CA VAL A 99 -13.10 4.30 12.20
C VAL A 99 -11.70 4.73 12.65
N MET A 100 -11.29 5.97 12.33
CA MET A 100 -9.98 6.48 12.74
C MET A 100 -9.85 6.60 14.26
N GLU A 101 -10.88 7.02 14.95
CA GLU A 101 -10.85 7.14 16.40
C GLU A 101 -10.75 5.76 17.09
N GLU A 102 -11.51 4.79 16.63
CA GLU A 102 -11.42 3.42 17.14
C GLU A 102 -10.04 2.77 16.84
N MET A 103 -9.47 3.06 15.66
CA MET A 103 -8.11 2.60 15.32
C MET A 103 -7.05 3.23 16.22
N LYS A 104 -7.16 4.52 16.55
CA LYS A 104 -6.26 5.20 17.48
C LYS A 104 -6.32 4.56 18.87
N ARG A 105 -7.53 4.36 19.41
CA ARG A 105 -7.71 3.69 20.71
C ARG A 105 -7.08 2.30 20.73
N PHE A 106 -7.29 1.54 19.67
CA PHE A 106 -6.72 0.20 19.55
C PHE A 106 -5.19 0.23 19.44
N LYS A 107 -4.64 1.19 18.69
CA LYS A 107 -3.20 1.40 18.60
C LYS A 107 -2.59 1.74 19.96
N ASP A 108 -3.20 2.62 20.72
CA ASP A 108 -2.70 3.03 22.05
C ASP A 108 -2.66 1.82 23.00
N TYR A 109 -3.64 0.93 22.90
CA TYR A 109 -3.65 -0.32 23.65
C TYR A 109 -2.52 -1.28 23.23
N LEU A 110 -2.20 -1.35 21.91
CA LEU A 110 -1.20 -2.28 21.38
C LEU A 110 0.24 -1.78 21.53
N THR A 111 0.51 -0.52 21.22
CA THR A 111 1.89 -0.03 21.02
C THR A 111 2.18 1.36 21.57
N ILE A 112 1.22 2.07 22.13
CA ILE A 112 1.33 3.45 22.65
C ILE A 112 1.93 4.41 21.59
N CYS A 113 3.24 4.31 21.29
CA CYS A 113 3.95 5.15 20.33
C CYS A 113 4.89 4.35 19.45
N SER A 114 5.23 4.94 18.31
CA SER A 114 6.31 4.43 17.45
C SER A 114 7.68 4.88 17.97
N PRO A 115 8.79 4.22 17.59
CA PRO A 115 10.12 4.71 17.96
C PRO A 115 10.38 6.11 17.38
N SER A 116 10.75 7.07 18.22
CA SER A 116 10.96 8.49 17.83
C SER A 116 12.03 8.64 16.74
N THR A 117 13.09 7.86 16.78
CA THR A 117 14.12 7.84 15.74
C THR A 117 13.56 7.43 14.38
N SER A 118 12.66 6.44 14.36
CA SER A 118 11.99 5.99 13.13
C SER A 118 11.05 7.07 12.58
N GLU A 119 10.37 7.81 13.45
CA GLU A 119 9.49 8.91 13.02
C GLU A 119 10.29 10.05 12.39
N ILE A 120 11.39 10.48 13.03
CA ILE A 120 12.27 11.53 12.50
C ILE A 120 12.84 11.13 11.14
N LEU A 121 13.39 9.91 11.02
CA LEU A 121 13.94 9.39 9.76
C LEU A 121 12.86 9.25 8.70
N THR A 122 11.64 8.87 9.05
CA THR A 122 10.50 8.82 8.16
C THR A 122 10.14 10.21 7.62
N LEU A 123 10.11 11.24 8.47
CA LEU A 123 9.87 12.63 8.04
C LEU A 123 10.93 13.11 7.05
N ILE A 124 12.20 12.80 7.31
CA ILE A 124 13.32 13.14 6.40
C ILE A 124 13.14 12.41 5.07
N ALA A 125 12.80 11.12 5.10
CA ALA A 125 12.59 10.31 3.91
C ALA A 125 11.40 10.81 3.08
N LEU A 126 10.27 11.14 3.69
CA LEU A 126 9.09 11.66 3.01
C LEU A 126 9.35 13.03 2.36
N ARG A 127 10.13 13.90 3.00
CA ARG A 127 10.57 15.18 2.40
C ARG A 127 11.47 14.99 1.17
N ASN A 128 12.13 13.84 1.06
CA ASN A 128 13.03 13.50 -0.04
C ASN A 128 12.50 12.32 -0.89
N LYS A 129 11.19 12.06 -0.86
CA LYS A 129 10.56 10.85 -1.41
C LYS A 129 10.94 10.56 -2.86
N ASN A 130 10.89 11.55 -3.74
CA ASN A 130 11.15 11.37 -5.17
C ASN A 130 12.58 10.89 -5.42
N LYS A 131 13.56 11.47 -4.72
CA LYS A 131 14.96 11.06 -4.82
C LYS A 131 15.18 9.64 -4.32
N LEU A 132 14.57 9.28 -3.19
CA LEU A 132 14.72 7.95 -2.62
C LEU A 132 14.06 6.88 -3.49
N ILE A 133 12.85 7.12 -3.98
CA ILE A 133 12.14 6.18 -4.86
C ILE A 133 12.92 5.97 -6.15
N GLN A 134 13.40 7.05 -6.77
CA GLN A 134 14.18 6.96 -8.01
C GLN A 134 15.49 6.20 -7.80
N GLN A 135 16.22 6.47 -6.73
CA GLN A 135 17.47 5.76 -6.40
C GLN A 135 17.23 4.28 -6.14
N TRP A 136 16.17 3.97 -5.41
CA TRP A 136 15.79 2.59 -5.12
C TRP A 136 15.38 1.82 -6.38
N PHE A 137 14.56 2.43 -7.24
CA PHE A 137 14.14 1.85 -8.51
C PHE A 137 15.34 1.53 -9.40
N VAL A 138 16.25 2.47 -9.57
CA VAL A 138 17.50 2.28 -10.34
C VAL A 138 18.32 1.15 -9.75
N TRP A 139 18.49 1.11 -8.42
CA TRP A 139 19.26 0.06 -7.76
C TRP A 139 18.62 -1.31 -7.91
N ALA A 140 17.31 -1.42 -7.71
CA ALA A 140 16.58 -2.67 -7.81
C ALA A 140 16.56 -3.22 -9.24
N THR A 141 16.34 -2.34 -10.23
CA THR A 141 16.17 -2.75 -11.63
C THR A 141 17.52 -2.99 -12.32
N ILE A 142 18.50 -2.12 -12.13
CA ILE A 142 19.77 -2.16 -12.89
C ILE A 142 20.82 -3.02 -12.21
N LYS A 143 20.92 -2.99 -10.87
CA LYS A 143 22.01 -3.66 -10.14
C LYS A 143 21.65 -5.04 -9.61
N ARG A 144 20.38 -5.31 -9.37
CA ARG A 144 19.95 -6.57 -8.75
C ARG A 144 19.64 -7.66 -9.77
N ILE A 145 19.01 -7.32 -10.89
CA ILE A 145 18.66 -8.29 -11.95
C ILE A 145 19.89 -9.02 -12.51
N PRO A 146 20.98 -8.33 -12.92
CA PRO A 146 22.18 -9.01 -13.42
C PRO A 146 22.86 -9.91 -12.40
N ARG A 147 22.73 -9.60 -11.09
CA ARG A 147 23.34 -10.38 -10.02
C ARG A 147 22.53 -11.64 -9.70
N TRP A 148 21.22 -11.58 -9.82
CA TRP A 148 20.35 -12.75 -9.68
C TRP A 148 20.42 -13.67 -10.88
N GLN A 149 20.48 -13.15 -12.11
CA GLN A 149 20.71 -13.97 -13.29
C GLN A 149 22.01 -14.78 -13.18
N LYS A 150 23.11 -14.16 -12.72
CA LYS A 150 24.36 -14.87 -12.47
C LYS A 150 24.28 -15.96 -11.39
N LEU A 151 23.33 -15.89 -10.47
CA LEU A 151 23.10 -16.93 -9.44
C LEU A 151 22.28 -18.12 -9.98
N TRP A 152 21.48 -17.91 -11.05
CA TRP A 152 20.71 -18.97 -11.71
C TRP A 152 21.50 -19.65 -12.82
N ASP A 153 22.58 -19.02 -13.31
CA ASP A 153 23.48 -19.57 -14.33
C ASP A 153 24.60 -20.47 -13.72
N TYR A 154 24.50 -20.82 -12.46
CA TYR A 154 25.40 -21.82 -11.86
C TYR A 154 24.94 -23.23 -12.25
N PRO A 155 25.89 -24.06 -12.83
CA PRO A 155 25.59 -25.42 -13.27
C PRO A 155 25.22 -26.36 -12.14
#